data_ce9cd0c143dd5f12aef4bedaee15ef18
#
_entry.id   ce9cd0c143dd5f12aef4bedaee15ef18
#
_cell.length_a   1.000
_cell.length_b   1.000
_cell.length_c   1.000
_cell.angle_alpha   90.00
_cell.angle_beta   90.00
_cell.angle_gamma   90.00
#
_symmetry.space_group_name_H-M   'P 1'
#
loop_
_entity.id
_entity.type
_entity.pdbx_description
1 polymer ?
#
loop_
_entity_poly.entity_id
_entity_poly.type
_entity_poly.pdbx_seq_one_letter_code
_entity_poly.pdbx_strand_id
1 'polypeptide(L)'
;IVNLIKDHVDILFGNEEELKTLFAEDDFYKALDLVKPLVEIAAVTRNAKGSVVVNGRVKIFVEAEKVDDVVDSTGAGDLYAAGFLYGITQERSLGTCAMIGGICAAEIISHYGARPEVSLRGFVRNRLRQYGKRA
;
A
#
# COMPACT_ATOMS: atom_id res chain seq x y z
N ILE A 1 -9.65 2.83 19.71
CA ILE A 1 -8.90 2.43 18.49
C ILE A 1 -7.53 3.09 18.46
N VAL A 2 -7.47 4.41 18.63
CA VAL A 2 -6.18 5.15 18.60
C VAL A 2 -5.22 4.65 19.67
N ASN A 3 -5.71 4.40 20.88
CA ASN A 3 -4.88 3.87 21.97
C ASN A 3 -4.36 2.47 21.66
N LEU A 4 -5.17 1.62 21.01
CA LEU A 4 -4.76 0.29 20.60
C LEU A 4 -3.63 0.35 19.58
N ILE A 5 -3.74 1.24 18.60
CA ILE A 5 -2.70 1.46 17.59
C ILE A 5 -1.39 1.87 18.26
N LYS A 6 -1.45 2.85 19.15
CA LYS A 6 -0.27 3.36 19.85
C LYS A 6 0.49 2.28 20.64
N ASP A 7 -0.25 1.36 21.26
CA ASP A 7 0.36 0.40 22.19
C ASP A 7 0.74 -0.92 21.54
N HIS A 8 0.11 -1.29 20.40
CA HIS A 8 0.17 -2.66 19.89
C HIS A 8 0.44 -2.80 18.39
N VAL A 9 0.48 -1.72 17.61
CA VAL A 9 0.60 -1.80 16.15
C VAL A 9 1.89 -1.15 15.68
N ASP A 10 2.76 -1.94 15.04
CA ASP A 10 4.02 -1.47 14.43
C ASP A 10 3.82 -1.00 13.01
N ILE A 11 3.00 -1.71 12.23
CA ILE A 11 2.68 -1.33 10.85
C ILE A 11 1.16 -1.22 10.70
N LEU A 12 0.71 -0.08 10.22
CA LEU A 12 -0.70 0.16 9.92
C LEU A 12 -0.91 0.16 8.41
N PHE A 13 -1.86 -0.64 7.95
CA PHE A 13 -2.34 -0.61 6.56
C PHE A 13 -3.75 -0.05 6.53
N GLY A 14 -4.02 0.79 5.54
CA GLY A 14 -5.35 1.33 5.35
C GLY A 14 -5.43 2.11 4.06
N ASN A 15 -6.64 2.59 3.74
CA ASN A 15 -6.82 3.50 2.63
C ASN A 15 -7.07 4.93 3.14
N GLU A 16 -7.10 5.89 2.21
CA GLU A 16 -7.26 7.30 2.55
C GLU A 16 -8.52 7.55 3.38
N GLU A 17 -9.65 6.96 2.99
CA GLU A 17 -10.92 7.16 3.69
C GLU A 17 -10.91 6.55 5.09
N GLU A 18 -10.32 5.38 5.22
CA GLU A 18 -10.17 4.74 6.54
C GLU A 18 -9.32 5.58 7.47
N LEU A 19 -8.23 6.16 6.97
CA LEU A 19 -7.35 7.00 7.79
C LEU A 19 -8.07 8.28 8.23
N LYS A 20 -8.77 8.94 7.32
CA LYS A 20 -9.56 10.13 7.64
C LYS A 20 -10.63 9.83 8.68
N THR A 21 -11.31 8.70 8.55
CA THR A 21 -12.35 8.28 9.48
C THR A 21 -11.76 7.99 10.86
N LEU A 22 -10.61 7.32 10.92
CA LEU A 22 -9.95 6.97 12.17
C LEU A 22 -9.67 8.20 13.03
N PHE A 23 -9.27 9.30 12.42
CA PHE A 23 -8.91 10.52 13.11
C PHE A 23 -9.99 11.61 13.05
N ALA A 24 -11.14 11.33 12.44
CA ALA A 24 -12.19 12.31 12.19
C ALA A 24 -11.60 13.58 11.55
N GLU A 25 -10.73 13.40 10.56
CA GLU A 25 -10.00 14.47 9.87
C GLU A 25 -10.22 14.38 8.37
N ASP A 26 -10.78 15.44 7.77
CA ASP A 26 -11.08 15.45 6.34
C ASP A 26 -9.85 15.70 5.46
N ASP A 27 -8.82 16.34 6.02
CA ASP A 27 -7.58 16.60 5.29
C ASP A 27 -6.65 15.40 5.41
N PHE A 28 -6.35 14.77 4.28
CA PHE A 28 -5.52 13.56 4.25
C PHE A 28 -4.12 13.80 4.83
N TYR A 29 -3.49 14.94 4.51
CA TYR A 29 -2.13 15.22 4.99
C TYR A 29 -2.10 15.45 6.49
N LYS A 30 -3.13 16.06 7.04
CA LYS A 30 -3.28 16.19 8.51
C LYS A 30 -3.49 14.83 9.16
N ALA A 31 -4.28 13.96 8.52
CA ALA A 31 -4.48 12.60 9.04
C ALA A 31 -3.16 11.81 9.04
N LEU A 32 -2.33 11.95 8.01
CA LEU A 32 -0.99 11.35 8.00
C LEU A 32 -0.12 11.85 9.15
N ASP A 33 -0.17 13.14 9.45
CA ASP A 33 0.60 13.70 10.56
C ASP A 33 0.11 13.18 11.90
N LEU A 34 -1.18 12.90 12.03
CA LEU A 34 -1.75 12.34 13.26
C LEU A 34 -1.36 10.88 13.48
N VAL A 35 -1.20 10.10 12.42
CA VAL A 35 -0.82 8.68 12.53
C VAL A 35 0.67 8.49 12.80
N LYS A 36 1.51 9.39 12.33
CA LYS A 36 2.97 9.27 12.41
C LYS A 36 3.51 8.90 13.80
N PRO A 37 3.10 9.56 14.89
CA PRO A 37 3.64 9.24 16.20
C PRO A 37 3.07 7.95 16.81
N LEU A 38 2.06 7.35 16.22
CA LEU A 38 1.33 6.23 16.80
C LEU A 38 1.83 4.88 16.31
N VAL A 39 2.49 4.83 15.16
CA VAL A 39 2.96 3.57 14.55
C VAL A 39 4.36 3.79 14.01
N GLU A 40 5.11 2.70 13.87
CA GLU A 40 6.43 2.76 13.25
C GLU A 40 6.32 3.02 11.76
N ILE A 41 5.43 2.32 11.08
CA ILE A 41 5.20 2.45 9.65
C ILE A 41 3.70 2.53 9.39
N ALA A 42 3.27 3.47 8.55
CA ALA A 42 1.91 3.51 8.03
C ALA A 42 1.97 3.46 6.50
N ALA A 43 1.28 2.51 5.89
CA ALA A 43 1.19 2.38 4.44
C ALA A 43 -0.27 2.59 4.04
N VAL A 44 -0.54 3.70 3.35
CA VAL A 44 -1.90 4.16 3.05
C VAL A 44 -2.12 4.22 1.55
N THR A 45 -3.10 3.47 1.06
CA THR A 45 -3.45 3.46 -0.35
C THR A 45 -4.41 4.60 -0.70
N ARG A 46 -4.32 5.11 -1.92
CA ARG A 46 -5.10 6.24 -2.40
C ARG A 46 -5.70 6.00 -3.78
N ASN A 47 -6.04 4.77 -4.09
CA ASN A 47 -6.60 4.36 -5.39
C ASN A 47 -5.69 4.83 -6.56
N ALA A 48 -6.24 5.55 -7.52
CA ALA A 48 -5.51 6.02 -8.69
C ALA A 48 -4.34 6.97 -8.36
N LYS A 49 -4.31 7.53 -7.14
CA LYS A 49 -3.24 8.41 -6.69
C LYS A 49 -2.04 7.67 -6.11
N GLY A 50 -2.10 6.33 -6.06
CA GLY A 50 -1.01 5.51 -5.56
C GLY A 50 -1.08 5.24 -4.07
N SER A 51 0.05 5.32 -3.39
CA SER A 51 0.13 5.11 -1.95
C SER A 51 1.16 6.01 -1.31
N VAL A 52 1.04 6.15 0.02
CA VAL A 52 1.99 6.91 0.83
C VAL A 52 2.47 6.01 1.96
N VAL A 53 3.78 5.94 2.14
CA VAL A 53 4.38 5.24 3.29
C VAL A 53 4.98 6.29 4.21
N VAL A 54 4.60 6.23 5.48
CA VAL A 54 5.11 7.13 6.51
C VAL A 54 5.95 6.32 7.48
N ASN A 55 7.19 6.76 7.72
CA ASN A 55 8.10 6.18 8.69
C ASN A 55 8.83 7.32 9.40
N GLY A 56 8.43 7.60 10.65
CA GLY A 56 8.97 8.74 11.37
C GLY A 56 8.69 10.04 10.64
N ARG A 57 9.74 10.78 10.27
CA ARG A 57 9.61 12.05 9.54
C ARG A 57 9.55 11.88 8.02
N VAL A 58 9.77 10.65 7.55
CA VAL A 58 9.86 10.37 6.11
C VAL A 58 8.49 10.02 5.57
N LYS A 59 8.11 10.66 4.47
CA LYS A 59 6.91 10.33 3.69
C LYS A 59 7.37 9.93 2.30
N ILE A 60 6.98 8.74 1.86
CA ILE A 60 7.35 8.20 0.56
C ILE A 60 6.08 8.06 -0.27
N PHE A 61 6.02 8.80 -1.38
CA PHE A 61 4.88 8.77 -2.30
C PHE A 61 5.21 7.81 -3.44
N VAL A 62 4.32 6.86 -3.69
CA VAL A 62 4.49 5.86 -4.75
C VAL A 62 3.31 5.95 -5.69
N GLU A 63 3.58 6.11 -6.98
CA GLU A 63 2.55 6.20 -8.00
C GLU A 63 1.76 4.90 -8.11
N ALA A 64 0.49 5.03 -8.49
CA ALA A 64 -0.36 3.87 -8.72
C ALA A 64 0.14 3.08 -9.93
N GLU A 65 0.05 1.76 -9.83
CA GLU A 65 0.22 0.89 -10.99
C GLU A 65 -0.92 1.13 -11.97
N LYS A 66 -0.60 1.26 -13.26
CA LYS A 66 -1.63 1.48 -14.28
C LYS A 66 -2.46 0.23 -14.50
N VAL A 67 -3.77 0.39 -14.47
CA VAL A 67 -4.74 -0.67 -14.78
C VAL A 67 -5.69 -0.07 -15.81
N ASP A 68 -5.75 -0.68 -17.00
CA ASP A 68 -6.57 -0.18 -18.11
C ASP A 68 -8.06 -0.24 -17.76
N ASP A 69 -8.50 -1.37 -17.21
CA ASP A 69 -9.88 -1.56 -16.77
C ASP A 69 -9.92 -2.14 -15.37
N VAL A 70 -10.51 -1.38 -14.44
CA VAL A 70 -10.78 -1.90 -13.10
C VAL A 70 -12.06 -2.72 -13.16
N VAL A 71 -11.92 -4.05 -13.00
CA VAL A 71 -13.05 -4.98 -13.06
C VAL A 71 -13.65 -5.17 -11.67
N ASP A 72 -12.80 -5.41 -10.66
CA ASP A 72 -13.24 -5.69 -9.30
C ASP A 72 -12.15 -5.25 -8.32
N SER A 73 -12.52 -4.47 -7.32
CA SER A 73 -11.59 -4.00 -6.29
C SER A 73 -11.55 -4.89 -5.04
N THR A 74 -12.30 -6.00 -5.05
CA THR A 74 -12.36 -6.92 -3.92
C THR A 74 -10.98 -7.50 -3.62
N GLY A 75 -10.53 -7.37 -2.37
CA GLY A 75 -9.27 -7.93 -1.92
C GLY A 75 -8.03 -7.11 -2.26
N ALA A 76 -8.19 -5.95 -2.92
CA ALA A 76 -7.03 -5.12 -3.30
C ALA A 76 -6.21 -4.66 -2.10
N GLY A 77 -6.86 -4.24 -1.02
CA GLY A 77 -6.18 -3.81 0.21
C GLY A 77 -5.40 -4.93 0.85
N ASP A 78 -5.97 -6.13 0.90
CA ASP A 78 -5.31 -7.31 1.45
C ASP A 78 -4.09 -7.71 0.64
N LEU A 79 -4.18 -7.65 -0.69
CA LEU A 79 -3.07 -7.96 -1.59
C LEU A 79 -1.97 -6.91 -1.51
N TYR A 80 -2.34 -5.64 -1.36
CA TYR A 80 -1.36 -4.58 -1.13
C TYR A 80 -0.56 -4.87 0.15
N ALA A 81 -1.24 -5.14 1.25
CA ALA A 81 -0.60 -5.44 2.53
C ALA A 81 0.30 -6.68 2.42
N ALA A 82 -0.17 -7.74 1.78
CA ALA A 82 0.61 -8.97 1.60
C ALA A 82 1.88 -8.70 0.77
N GLY A 83 1.76 -7.95 -0.32
CA GLY A 83 2.91 -7.60 -1.15
C GLY A 83 3.90 -6.71 -0.42
N PHE A 84 3.41 -5.74 0.33
CA PHE A 84 4.25 -4.86 1.15
C PHE A 84 5.06 -5.67 2.19
N LEU A 85 4.38 -6.55 2.92
CA LEU A 85 5.02 -7.40 3.93
C LEU A 85 6.03 -8.36 3.31
N TYR A 86 5.74 -8.90 2.14
CA TYR A 86 6.70 -9.71 1.40
C TYR A 86 7.99 -8.91 1.13
N GLY A 87 7.84 -7.65 0.69
CA GLY A 87 8.98 -6.77 0.48
C GLY A 87 9.79 -6.57 1.75
N ILE A 88 9.13 -6.40 2.90
CA ILE A 88 9.80 -6.29 4.20
C ILE A 88 10.64 -7.54 4.48
N THR A 89 10.08 -8.75 4.26
CA THR A 89 10.82 -10.00 4.50
C THR A 89 12.01 -10.16 3.58
N GLN A 90 12.01 -9.52 2.42
CA GLN A 90 13.11 -9.53 1.47
C GLN A 90 14.08 -8.36 1.68
N GLU A 91 13.92 -7.63 2.79
CA GLU A 91 14.77 -6.49 3.17
C GLU A 91 14.80 -5.39 2.10
N ARG A 92 13.68 -5.20 1.39
CA ARG A 92 13.54 -4.14 0.39
C ARG A 92 13.28 -2.80 1.06
N SER A 93 13.60 -1.71 0.37
CA SER A 93 13.26 -0.36 0.84
C SER A 93 11.74 -0.21 0.95
N LEU A 94 11.29 0.73 1.78
CA LEU A 94 9.85 0.97 1.97
C LEU A 94 9.16 1.39 0.66
N GLY A 95 9.84 2.17 -0.17
CA GLY A 95 9.32 2.53 -1.49
C GLY A 95 9.11 1.31 -2.37
N THR A 96 10.07 0.38 -2.39
CA THR A 96 9.94 -0.87 -3.14
C THR A 96 8.85 -1.75 -2.57
N CYS A 97 8.72 -1.83 -1.24
CA CYS A 97 7.62 -2.57 -0.60
C CYS A 97 6.25 -2.04 -1.08
N ALA A 98 6.09 -0.71 -1.13
CA ALA A 98 4.86 -0.09 -1.61
C ALA A 98 4.62 -0.38 -3.10
N MET A 99 5.67 -0.40 -3.92
CA MET A 99 5.57 -0.78 -5.33
C MET A 99 5.09 -2.23 -5.48
N ILE A 100 5.67 -3.15 -4.71
CA ILE A 100 5.25 -4.57 -4.72
C ILE A 100 3.79 -4.69 -4.32
N GLY A 101 3.39 -4.00 -3.25
CA GLY A 101 2.00 -3.97 -2.81
C GLY A 101 1.06 -3.46 -3.91
N GLY A 102 1.43 -2.37 -4.56
CA GLY A 102 0.66 -1.79 -5.66
C GLY A 102 0.52 -2.73 -6.85
N ILE A 103 1.59 -3.45 -7.20
CA ILE A 103 1.57 -4.43 -8.29
C ILE A 103 0.61 -5.59 -7.96
N CYS A 104 0.67 -6.11 -6.74
CA CYS A 104 -0.23 -7.18 -6.29
C CYS A 104 -1.69 -6.73 -6.31
N ALA A 105 -1.96 -5.53 -5.82
CA ALA A 105 -3.31 -4.97 -5.83
C ALA A 105 -3.82 -4.74 -7.25
N ALA A 106 -2.98 -4.25 -8.15
CA ALA A 106 -3.34 -3.99 -9.54
C ALA A 106 -3.73 -5.28 -10.27
N GLU A 107 -3.02 -6.38 -10.00
CA GLU A 107 -3.37 -7.67 -10.58
C GLU A 107 -4.77 -8.09 -10.16
N ILE A 108 -5.09 -8.00 -8.85
CA ILE A 108 -6.38 -8.46 -8.35
C ILE A 108 -7.56 -7.62 -8.86
N ILE A 109 -7.39 -6.31 -9.04
CA ILE A 109 -8.47 -5.44 -9.53
C ILE A 109 -8.69 -5.53 -11.04
N SER A 110 -7.82 -6.21 -11.76
CA SER A 110 -7.92 -6.37 -13.21
C SER A 110 -8.84 -7.53 -13.62
N HIS A 111 -9.35 -8.30 -12.67
CA HIS A 111 -10.24 -9.43 -12.95
C HIS A 111 -11.26 -9.63 -11.81
N TYR A 112 -12.21 -10.53 -12.00
CA TYR A 112 -13.19 -10.86 -10.96
C TYR A 112 -12.61 -11.85 -9.95
N GLY A 113 -13.04 -11.69 -8.70
CA GLY A 113 -12.65 -12.56 -7.60
C GLY A 113 -11.39 -12.07 -6.88
N ALA A 114 -11.21 -12.52 -5.64
CA ALA A 114 -10.14 -12.07 -4.76
C ALA A 114 -8.87 -12.92 -4.84
N ARG A 115 -8.83 -13.89 -5.76
CA ARG A 115 -7.64 -14.74 -5.97
C ARG A 115 -6.88 -14.26 -7.20
N PRO A 116 -5.54 -14.17 -7.13
CA PRO A 116 -4.73 -13.88 -8.30
C PRO A 116 -4.91 -14.96 -9.37
N GLU A 117 -5.01 -14.54 -10.64
CA GLU A 117 -5.08 -15.46 -11.77
C GLU A 117 -3.70 -15.90 -12.26
N VAL A 118 -2.64 -15.23 -11.81
CA VAL A 118 -1.26 -15.52 -12.18
C VAL A 118 -0.40 -15.69 -10.94
N SER A 119 0.79 -16.26 -11.10
CA SER A 119 1.77 -16.29 -10.02
C SER A 119 2.19 -14.87 -9.66
N LEU A 120 1.82 -14.41 -8.46
CA LEU A 120 2.17 -13.06 -8.01
C LEU A 120 3.67 -12.84 -7.97
N ARG A 121 4.45 -13.85 -7.53
CA ARG A 121 5.91 -13.74 -7.50
C ARG A 121 6.49 -13.45 -8.89
N GLY A 122 6.05 -14.16 -9.90
CA GLY A 122 6.49 -13.95 -11.27
C GLY A 122 6.01 -12.62 -11.84
N PHE A 123 4.75 -12.27 -11.58
CA PHE A 123 4.15 -11.01 -12.02
C PHE A 123 4.91 -9.81 -11.42
N VAL A 124 5.15 -9.82 -10.13
CA VAL A 124 5.90 -8.77 -9.42
C VAL A 124 7.31 -8.66 -9.97
N ARG A 125 8.00 -9.79 -10.14
CA ARG A 125 9.37 -9.80 -10.68
C ARG A 125 9.44 -9.14 -12.06
N ASN A 126 8.51 -9.47 -12.94
CA ASN A 126 8.47 -8.90 -14.28
C ASN A 126 8.19 -7.39 -14.24
N ARG A 127 7.27 -6.94 -13.42
CA ARG A 127 6.95 -5.52 -13.31
C ARG A 127 8.13 -4.73 -12.74
N LEU A 128 8.79 -5.24 -11.71
CA LEU A 128 9.97 -4.58 -11.13
C LEU A 128 11.11 -4.48 -12.14
N ARG A 129 11.30 -5.48 -12.99
CA ARG A 129 12.29 -5.42 -14.08
C ARG A 129 11.97 -4.33 -15.09
N GLN A 130 10.69 -4.15 -15.42
CA GLN A 130 10.25 -3.10 -16.33
C GLN A 130 10.56 -1.71 -15.76
N TYR A 131 10.34 -1.51 -14.47
CA TYR A 131 10.71 -0.26 -13.80
C TYR A 131 12.22 -0.04 -13.84
N GLY A 132 13.02 -1.06 -13.58
CA GLY A 132 14.48 -0.98 -13.65
C GLY A 132 14.98 -0.58 -15.02
N LYS A 133 14.34 -1.03 -16.10
CA LYS A 133 14.69 -0.68 -17.48
C LYS A 133 14.33 0.75 -17.86
N ARG A 134 13.38 1.38 -17.14
CA ARG A 134 12.97 2.77 -17.36
C ARG A 134 13.84 3.77 -16.61
N ALA A 135 14.55 3.29 -15.62
CA ALA A 135 15.40 4.13 -14.78
C ALA A 135 16.66 4.66 -15.50
#